data_10e03bb090d149a79a5b50f0b456844f
#
_entry.id   10e03bb090d149a79a5b50f0b456844f
#
_cell.length_a   1.000
_cell.length_b   1.000
_cell.length_c   1.000
_cell.angle_alpha   90.00
_cell.angle_beta   90.00
_cell.angle_gamma   90.00
#
_symmetry.space_group_name_H-M   'P 1'
#
loop_
_entity.id
_entity.type
_entity.pdbx_description
1 polymer ?
#
loop_
_entity_poly.entity_id
_entity_poly.type
_entity_poly.pdbx_seq_one_letter_code
_entity_poly.pdbx_strand_id
1 'polypeptide(L)'
;DLTTYPDWWRANVEEFREHGMRPYRPPRLADGTLSPPVVADLREVFGVDVRFRAKNPQSGGSWALVVDGVDVTTIEHRRHGDGYTVYDLSETELREAVRAAAED
;
A
#
# COMPACT_ATOMS: atom_id res chain seq x y z
N ASP A 1 10.84 13.00 -5.44
CA ASP A 1 10.35 14.36 -5.43
C ASP A 1 9.00 14.43 -4.72
N LEU A 2 8.89 15.34 -3.76
CA LEU A 2 7.67 15.48 -2.97
C LEU A 2 6.46 15.93 -3.79
N THR A 3 6.69 16.55 -4.94
CA THR A 3 5.59 17.03 -5.79
C THR A 3 4.79 15.89 -6.43
N THR A 4 5.35 14.67 -6.45
CA THR A 4 4.68 13.50 -7.00
C THR A 4 3.79 12.78 -5.99
N TYR A 5 3.84 13.20 -4.72
CA TYR A 5 3.05 12.57 -3.65
C TYR A 5 1.75 13.32 -3.40
N PRO A 6 0.71 12.64 -2.91
CA PRO A 6 -0.52 13.30 -2.47
C PRO A 6 -0.24 14.33 -1.37
N ASP A 7 -1.13 15.30 -1.24
CA ASP A 7 -0.98 16.38 -0.25
C ASP A 7 -0.87 15.84 1.18
N TRP A 8 -1.66 14.85 1.54
CA TRP A 8 -1.60 14.25 2.87
C TRP A 8 -0.23 13.62 3.15
N TRP A 9 0.39 13.07 2.12
CA TRP A 9 1.73 12.48 2.24
C TRP A 9 2.79 13.55 2.46
N ARG A 10 2.71 14.65 1.70
CA ARG A 10 3.65 15.76 1.86
C ARG A 10 3.57 16.37 3.26
N ALA A 11 2.35 16.55 3.77
CA ALA A 11 2.14 17.05 5.13
C ALA A 11 2.78 16.13 6.17
N ASN A 12 2.66 14.81 5.98
CA ASN A 12 3.25 13.82 6.87
C ASN A 12 4.78 13.91 6.88
N VAL A 13 5.40 14.05 5.71
CA VAL A 13 6.86 14.18 5.59
C VAL A 13 7.33 15.45 6.28
N GLU A 14 6.64 16.56 6.10
CA GLU A 14 6.99 17.83 6.73
C GLU A 14 6.88 17.75 8.25
N GLU A 15 5.85 17.10 8.75
CA GLU A 15 5.67 16.90 10.19
C GLU A 15 6.82 16.09 10.79
N PHE A 16 7.21 15.01 10.14
CA PHE A 16 8.34 14.20 10.60
C PHE A 16 9.65 15.00 10.61
N ARG A 17 9.89 15.83 9.60
CA ARG A 17 11.08 16.70 9.57
C ARG A 17 11.08 17.70 10.71
N GLU A 18 9.93 18.30 10.99
CA GLU A 18 9.77 19.29 12.04
C GLU A 18 10.11 18.71 13.42
N HIS A 19 9.74 17.45 13.65
CA HIS A 19 10.00 16.77 14.92
C HIS A 19 11.33 16.02 14.95
N GLY A 20 12.15 16.16 13.92
CA GLY A 20 13.46 15.51 13.85
C GLY A 20 13.39 14.00 13.64
N MET A 21 12.25 13.48 13.23
CA MET A 21 12.05 12.06 12.95
C MET A 21 12.36 11.74 11.50
N ARG A 22 12.71 10.48 11.22
CA ARG A 22 12.89 10.04 9.84
C ARG A 22 11.54 10.07 9.14
N PRO A 23 11.48 10.54 7.88
CA PRO A 23 10.24 10.50 7.13
C PRO A 23 9.75 9.07 6.97
N TYR A 24 8.44 8.89 7.04
CA TYR A 24 7.82 7.59 6.75
C TYR A 24 8.11 7.23 5.28
N ARG A 25 8.57 6.01 5.07
CA ARG A 25 8.86 5.52 3.73
C ARG A 25 7.68 4.68 3.23
N PRO A 26 7.01 5.12 2.16
CA PRO A 26 5.81 4.41 1.70
C PRO A 26 6.17 3.04 1.13
N PRO A 27 5.30 2.05 1.32
CA PRO A 27 5.49 0.76 0.70
C PRO A 27 5.36 0.86 -0.82
N ARG A 28 6.01 -0.06 -1.52
CA ARG A 28 5.98 -0.14 -2.98
C ARG A 28 5.44 -1.48 -3.43
N LEU A 29 4.93 -1.49 -4.66
CA LEU A 29 4.56 -2.72 -5.35
C LEU A 29 5.79 -3.34 -6.01
N ALA A 30 5.66 -4.58 -6.50
CA ALA A 30 6.79 -5.32 -7.08
C ALA A 30 7.42 -4.61 -8.28
N ASP A 31 6.65 -3.82 -9.01
CA ASP A 31 7.12 -3.04 -10.15
C ASP A 31 7.74 -1.68 -9.77
N GLY A 32 7.86 -1.41 -8.48
CA GLY A 32 8.42 -0.15 -7.98
C GLY A 32 7.41 0.98 -7.79
N THR A 33 6.15 0.77 -8.15
CA THR A 33 5.10 1.78 -7.99
C THR A 33 4.77 1.95 -6.51
N LEU A 34 4.59 3.20 -6.07
CA LEU A 34 4.17 3.48 -4.70
C LEU A 34 2.74 2.97 -4.48
N SER A 35 2.54 2.16 -3.43
CA SER A 35 1.23 1.56 -3.17
C SER A 35 0.18 2.54 -2.65
N PRO A 36 0.49 3.52 -1.78
CA PRO A 36 -0.56 4.40 -1.25
C PRO A 36 -1.35 5.18 -2.31
N PRO A 37 -0.72 5.78 -3.34
CA PRO A 37 -1.50 6.45 -4.38
C PRO A 37 -2.39 5.51 -5.18
N VAL A 38 -1.93 4.29 -5.46
CA VAL A 38 -2.72 3.30 -6.18
C VAL A 38 -3.93 2.87 -5.35
N VAL A 39 -3.72 2.60 -4.06
CA VAL A 39 -4.80 2.21 -3.15
C VAL A 39 -5.83 3.34 -3.04
N ALA A 40 -5.38 4.60 -2.91
CA ALA A 40 -6.28 5.74 -2.85
C ALA A 40 -7.12 5.87 -4.12
N ASP A 41 -6.49 5.69 -5.29
CA ASP A 41 -7.17 5.73 -6.57
C ASP A 41 -8.23 4.62 -6.69
N LEU A 42 -7.88 3.41 -6.28
CA LEU A 42 -8.81 2.27 -6.32
C LEU A 42 -10.02 2.49 -5.43
N ARG A 43 -9.82 3.05 -4.23
CA ARG A 43 -10.92 3.40 -3.34
C ARG A 43 -11.88 4.37 -3.99
N GLU A 44 -11.34 5.36 -4.69
CA GLU A 44 -12.14 6.38 -5.35
C GLU A 44 -12.87 5.83 -6.58
N VAL A 45 -12.14 5.10 -7.43
CA VAL A 45 -12.69 4.59 -8.70
C VAL A 45 -13.80 3.57 -8.46
N PHE A 46 -13.60 2.65 -7.53
CA PHE A 46 -14.56 1.56 -7.28
C PHE A 46 -15.48 1.81 -6.09
N GLY A 47 -15.22 2.85 -5.30
CA GLY A 47 -16.04 3.14 -4.13
C GLY A 47 -15.98 2.08 -3.04
N VAL A 48 -14.84 1.40 -2.91
CA VAL A 48 -14.64 0.31 -1.95
C VAL A 48 -13.51 0.63 -1.00
N ASP A 49 -13.50 -0.03 0.17
CA ASP A 49 -12.38 0.03 1.10
C ASP A 49 -11.31 -0.97 0.62
N VAL A 50 -10.07 -0.51 0.51
CA VAL A 50 -8.94 -1.35 0.09
C VAL A 50 -7.85 -1.23 1.13
N ARG A 51 -7.40 -2.38 1.67
CA ARG A 51 -6.37 -2.41 2.70
C ARG A 51 -5.43 -3.58 2.50
N PHE A 52 -4.19 -3.42 2.99
CA PHE A 52 -3.26 -4.51 3.18
C PHE A 52 -3.23 -4.81 4.67
N ARG A 53 -3.52 -6.06 5.08
CA ARG A 53 -3.57 -6.45 6.48
C ARG A 53 -2.58 -7.59 6.73
N ALA A 54 -1.77 -7.46 7.80
CA ALA A 54 -0.84 -8.51 8.19
C ALA A 54 -1.63 -9.68 8.77
N LYS A 55 -1.37 -10.91 8.30
CA LYS A 55 -2.06 -12.11 8.77
C LYS A 55 -1.45 -12.66 10.04
N ASN A 56 -0.13 -12.73 10.12
CA ASN A 56 0.58 -13.28 11.29
C ASN A 56 1.78 -12.38 11.61
N PRO A 57 1.53 -11.20 12.20
CA PRO A 57 2.63 -10.24 12.41
C PRO A 57 3.74 -10.77 13.30
N GLN A 58 3.44 -11.67 14.23
CA GLN A 58 4.43 -12.23 15.15
C GLN A 58 5.38 -13.22 14.47
N SER A 59 4.95 -13.86 13.42
CA SER A 59 5.77 -14.85 12.70
C SER A 59 6.38 -14.32 11.40
N GLY A 60 6.23 -13.02 11.14
CA GLY A 60 6.69 -12.43 9.90
C GLY A 60 5.91 -12.93 8.68
N GLY A 61 4.66 -13.30 8.89
CA GLY A 61 3.83 -13.94 7.88
C GLY A 61 3.38 -13.03 6.75
N SER A 62 2.55 -13.60 5.90
CA SER A 62 2.03 -12.94 4.70
C SER A 62 1.06 -11.81 5.02
N TRP A 63 0.82 -10.97 4.03
CA TRP A 63 -0.21 -9.95 4.11
C TRP A 63 -1.43 -10.39 3.30
N ALA A 64 -2.57 -9.85 3.63
CA ALA A 64 -3.80 -10.07 2.88
C ALA A 64 -4.22 -8.77 2.22
N LEU A 65 -4.66 -8.86 0.96
CA LEU A 65 -5.40 -7.79 0.31
C LEU A 65 -6.84 -7.90 0.77
N VAL A 66 -7.36 -6.86 1.41
CA VAL A 66 -8.71 -6.84 1.95
C VAL A 66 -9.51 -5.78 1.21
N VAL A 67 -10.66 -6.18 0.63
CA VAL A 67 -11.58 -5.27 -0.06
C VAL A 67 -12.92 -5.36 0.65
N ASP A 68 -13.40 -4.22 1.17
CA ASP A 68 -14.65 -4.13 1.95
C ASP A 68 -14.74 -5.17 3.08
N GLY A 69 -13.60 -5.41 3.75
CA GLY A 69 -13.55 -6.34 4.87
C GLY A 69 -13.40 -7.80 4.50
N VAL A 70 -13.31 -8.13 3.20
CA VAL A 70 -13.16 -9.51 2.73
C VAL A 70 -11.74 -9.75 2.24
N ASP A 71 -11.13 -10.85 2.70
CA ASP A 71 -9.80 -11.26 2.25
C ASP A 71 -9.90 -11.75 0.81
N VAL A 72 -9.27 -11.03 -0.12
CA VAL A 72 -9.32 -11.35 -1.55
C VAL A 72 -8.19 -12.30 -1.95
N THR A 73 -6.98 -12.01 -1.50
CA THR A 73 -5.82 -12.82 -1.82
C THR A 73 -4.72 -12.60 -0.79
N THR A 74 -3.81 -13.56 -0.72
CA THR A 74 -2.62 -13.47 0.13
C THR A 74 -1.49 -12.84 -0.69
N ILE A 75 -0.77 -11.91 -0.08
CA ILE A 75 0.32 -11.20 -0.74
C ILE A 75 1.58 -11.41 0.07
N GLU A 76 2.63 -11.89 -0.59
CA GLU A 76 3.95 -11.95 0.02
C GLU A 76 4.53 -10.54 0.11
N HIS A 77 5.42 -10.32 1.05
CA HIS A 77 6.09 -9.04 1.19
C HIS A 77 7.55 -9.25 1.53
N ARG A 78 8.36 -8.25 1.27
CA ARG A 78 9.78 -8.25 1.64
C ARG A 78 10.17 -6.84 2.04
N ARG A 79 11.24 -6.75 2.83
CA ARG A 79 11.81 -5.47 3.23
C ARG A 79 12.95 -5.12 2.28
N HIS A 80 12.87 -3.96 1.68
CA HIS A 80 13.97 -3.46 0.86
C HIS A 80 15.09 -2.92 1.75
N GLY A 81 16.35 -3.00 1.27
CA GLY A 81 17.50 -2.51 2.02
C GLY A 81 17.40 -1.05 2.44
N ASP A 82 16.64 -0.24 1.71
CA ASP A 82 16.43 1.16 2.04
C ASP A 82 15.34 1.38 3.12
N GLY A 83 14.75 0.31 3.63
CA GLY A 83 13.84 0.38 4.78
C GLY A 83 12.36 0.49 4.45
N TYR A 84 11.95 0.27 3.21
CA TYR A 84 10.52 0.24 2.86
C TYR A 84 10.06 -1.19 2.55
N THR A 85 8.75 -1.40 2.65
CA THR A 85 8.13 -2.69 2.35
C THR A 85 7.81 -2.78 0.87
N VAL A 86 8.03 -3.95 0.27
CA VAL A 86 7.63 -4.25 -1.11
C VAL A 86 6.58 -5.36 -1.07
N TYR A 87 5.41 -5.09 -1.59
CA TYR A 87 4.36 -6.10 -1.76
C TYR A 87 4.58 -6.82 -3.10
N ASP A 88 4.51 -8.13 -3.10
CA ASP A 88 4.86 -8.95 -4.25
C ASP A 88 3.72 -9.07 -5.26
N LEU A 89 3.25 -7.93 -5.74
CA LEU A 89 2.31 -7.86 -6.87
C LEU A 89 2.54 -6.53 -7.60
N SER A 90 2.26 -6.52 -8.89
CA SER A 90 2.38 -5.31 -9.69
C SER A 90 1.15 -4.43 -9.54
N GLU A 91 1.23 -3.20 -10.04
CA GLU A 91 0.07 -2.30 -10.07
C GLU A 91 -1.08 -2.93 -10.87
N THR A 92 -0.78 -3.52 -12.02
CA THR A 92 -1.79 -4.19 -12.85
C THR A 92 -2.48 -5.31 -12.09
N GLU A 93 -1.70 -6.16 -11.40
CA GLU A 93 -2.25 -7.25 -10.60
C GLU A 93 -3.14 -6.74 -9.48
N LEU A 94 -2.71 -5.68 -8.80
CA LEU A 94 -3.49 -5.07 -7.71
C LEU A 94 -4.80 -4.51 -8.24
N ARG A 95 -4.76 -3.76 -9.35
CA ARG A 95 -5.96 -3.17 -9.94
C ARG A 95 -6.96 -4.24 -10.39
N GLU A 96 -6.47 -5.32 -10.99
CA GLU A 96 -7.31 -6.44 -11.42
C GLU A 96 -7.96 -7.16 -10.23
N ALA A 97 -7.21 -7.38 -9.16
CA ALA A 97 -7.74 -8.05 -7.97
C ALA A 97 -8.87 -7.23 -7.33
N VAL A 98 -8.67 -5.92 -7.21
CA VAL A 98 -9.69 -5.04 -6.64
C VAL A 98 -10.91 -4.94 -7.55
N ARG A 99 -10.69 -4.82 -8.85
CA ARG A 99 -11.78 -4.76 -9.82
C ARG A 99 -12.65 -6.01 -9.75
N ALA A 100 -12.03 -7.18 -9.74
CA ALA A 100 -12.75 -8.45 -9.66
C ALA A 100 -13.57 -8.55 -8.36
N ALA A 101 -12.98 -8.14 -7.24
CA ALA A 101 -13.68 -8.14 -5.95
C ALA A 101 -14.84 -7.14 -5.93
N ALA A 102 -14.67 -5.98 -6.55
CA ALA A 102 -15.69 -4.94 -6.57
C ALA A 102 -16.89 -5.31 -7.46
N GLU A 103 -16.69 -6.18 -8.45
CA GLU A 103 -17.74 -6.62 -9.36
C GLU A 103 -18.59 -7.75 -8.78
N ASP A 104 -18.13 -8.39 -7.71
CA ASP A 104 -18.88 -9.49 -7.08
C ASP A 104 -20.08 -8.96 -6.24
#